data_6a3c1327dae804e8082e9e12a8351582
#
_entry.id   6a3c1327dae804e8082e9e12a8351582
#
_cell.length_a   1.000
_cell.length_b   1.000
_cell.length_c   1.000
_cell.angle_alpha   90.00
_cell.angle_beta   90.00
_cell.angle_gamma   90.00
#
_symmetry.space_group_name_H-M   'P 1'
#
loop_
_entity.id
_entity.type
_entity.pdbx_description
1 polymer ?
#
loop_
_entity_poly.entity_id
_entity_poly.type
_entity_poly.pdbx_seq_one_letter_code
_entity_poly.pdbx_strand_id
1 'polypeptide(L)'
;APTLSFPVHETLMVEPTESEPKAEMDRFIEALVSIKRECEAAVGQPDNVVVNAPHTAVEIAGEWQHPYTRQQAVFPLEWVRQAKFFPYVSKIDAGYGDRNLCCRNCE
;
A
#
# COMPACT_ATOMS: atom_id res chain seq x y z
N ALA A 1 13.48 -2.76 1.46
CA ALA A 1 12.07 -3.06 1.75
C ALA A 1 11.92 -3.56 3.19
N PRO A 2 10.81 -3.27 3.89
CA PRO A 2 10.56 -3.77 5.24
C PRO A 2 10.48 -5.29 5.28
N THR A 3 10.94 -5.88 6.38
CA THR A 3 10.79 -7.31 6.66
C THR A 3 9.62 -7.52 7.62
N LEU A 4 8.67 -8.37 7.22
CA LEU A 4 7.49 -8.67 8.02
C LEU A 4 7.77 -9.84 8.98
N SER A 5 7.29 -9.69 10.23
CA SER A 5 7.33 -10.72 11.26
C SER A 5 8.74 -11.28 11.57
N PHE A 6 9.75 -10.43 11.51
CA PHE A 6 11.12 -10.79 11.88
C PHE A 6 11.82 -9.59 12.54
N PRO A 7 12.49 -9.76 13.72
CA PRO A 7 12.52 -10.97 14.57
C PRO A 7 11.27 -11.16 15.43
N VAL A 8 10.36 -10.19 15.48
CA VAL A 8 9.14 -10.22 16.29
C VAL A 8 7.93 -10.45 15.39
N HIS A 9 7.06 -11.36 15.79
CA HIS A 9 5.83 -11.67 15.05
C HIS A 9 4.91 -10.44 14.90
N GLU A 10 4.25 -10.29 13.76
CA GLU A 10 3.33 -9.18 13.43
C GLU A 10 3.94 -7.78 13.51
N THR A 11 5.24 -7.67 13.32
CA THR A 11 5.95 -6.39 13.26
C THR A 11 6.62 -6.16 11.92
N LEU A 12 6.96 -4.91 11.65
CA LEU A 12 7.79 -4.52 10.51
C LEU A 12 9.17 -4.13 11.01
N MET A 13 10.21 -4.73 10.43
CA MET A 13 11.58 -4.30 10.61
C MET A 13 11.99 -3.43 9.43
N VAL A 14 12.39 -2.19 9.72
CA VAL A 14 12.80 -1.20 8.73
C VAL A 14 14.21 -0.73 9.03
N GLU A 15 15.10 -0.83 8.05
CA GLU A 15 16.48 -0.35 8.14
C GLU A 15 16.72 0.72 7.08
N PRO A 16 16.66 2.01 7.44
CA PRO A 16 17.07 3.08 6.53
C PRO A 16 18.58 3.07 6.36
N THR A 17 19.06 3.30 5.15
CA THR A 17 20.49 3.39 4.86
C THR A 17 21.03 4.79 5.15
N GLU A 18 22.33 4.93 5.32
CA GLU A 18 23.02 6.22 5.52
C GLU A 18 22.85 7.18 4.32
N SER A 19 22.55 6.65 3.15
CA SER A 19 22.33 7.41 1.92
C SER A 19 20.98 8.08 1.81
N GLU A 20 20.03 7.73 2.69
CA GLU A 20 18.70 8.33 2.67
C GLU A 20 18.71 9.73 3.29
N PRO A 21 18.26 10.77 2.55
CA PRO A 21 18.18 12.11 3.10
C PRO A 21 17.12 12.22 4.19
N LYS A 22 17.35 13.11 5.15
CA LYS A 22 16.43 13.33 6.28
C LYS A 22 15.00 13.60 5.80
N ALA A 23 14.83 14.38 4.74
CA ALA A 23 13.51 14.70 4.19
C ALA A 23 12.72 13.46 3.75
N GLU A 24 13.38 12.46 3.17
CA GLU A 24 12.75 11.18 2.80
C GLU A 24 12.35 10.37 4.04
N MET A 25 13.20 10.38 5.07
CA MET A 25 12.88 9.71 6.33
C MET A 25 11.71 10.37 7.03
N ASP A 26 11.64 11.69 7.04
CA ASP A 26 10.53 12.44 7.63
C ASP A 26 9.22 12.14 6.88
N ARG A 27 9.23 12.08 5.56
CA ARG A 27 8.07 11.68 4.75
C ARG A 27 7.63 10.25 5.03
N PHE A 28 8.57 9.33 5.19
CA PHE A 28 8.27 7.95 5.54
C PHE A 28 7.56 7.85 6.91
N ILE A 29 8.07 8.57 7.91
CA ILE A 29 7.47 8.63 9.24
C ILE A 29 6.05 9.22 9.16
N GLU A 30 5.87 10.32 8.44
CA GLU A 30 4.56 10.95 8.26
C GLU A 30 3.56 10.00 7.58
N ALA A 31 4.01 9.26 6.56
CA ALA A 31 3.21 8.26 5.89
C ALA A 31 2.76 7.14 6.85
N LEU A 32 3.67 6.61 7.68
CA LEU A 32 3.33 5.58 8.67
C LEU A 32 2.35 6.07 9.73
N VAL A 33 2.51 7.29 10.21
CA VAL A 33 1.57 7.91 11.16
C VAL A 33 0.19 8.08 10.52
N SER A 34 0.14 8.51 9.26
CA SER A 34 -1.11 8.64 8.50
C SER A 34 -1.80 7.28 8.30
N ILE A 35 -1.05 6.25 7.92
CA ILE A 35 -1.58 4.89 7.75
C ILE A 35 -2.15 4.36 9.07
N LYS A 36 -1.48 4.61 10.19
CA LYS A 36 -2.00 4.22 11.51
C LYS A 36 -3.36 4.85 11.78
N ARG A 37 -3.52 6.13 11.51
CA ARG A 37 -4.81 6.83 11.67
C ARG A 37 -5.89 6.26 10.76
N GLU A 38 -5.55 5.92 9.52
CA GLU A 38 -6.47 5.26 8.59
C GLU A 38 -6.89 3.89 9.11
N CYS A 39 -5.96 3.10 9.67
CA CYS A 39 -6.27 1.81 10.29
C CYS A 39 -7.23 1.96 11.46
N GLU A 40 -7.00 2.93 12.34
CA GLU A 40 -7.86 3.20 13.49
C GLU A 40 -9.27 3.63 13.06
N ALA A 41 -9.38 4.45 12.03
CA ALA A 41 -10.66 4.89 11.47
C ALA A 41 -11.40 3.77 10.72
N ALA A 42 -10.69 2.79 10.21
CA ALA A 42 -11.25 1.68 9.42
C ALA A 42 -11.76 0.50 10.27
N VAL A 43 -11.55 0.52 11.58
CA VAL A 43 -12.01 -0.54 12.49
C VAL A 43 -13.52 -0.75 12.35
N GLY A 44 -13.92 -1.99 12.10
CA GLY A 44 -15.33 -2.36 11.92
C GLY A 44 -15.89 -2.12 10.51
N GLN A 45 -15.09 -1.63 9.58
CA GLN A 45 -15.46 -1.41 8.18
C GLN A 45 -14.76 -2.43 7.30
N PRO A 46 -15.44 -3.45 6.76
CA PRO A 46 -14.81 -4.50 5.95
C PRO A 46 -14.32 -3.98 4.58
N ASP A 47 -15.01 -3.00 4.00
CA ASP A 47 -14.58 -2.31 2.77
C ASP A 47 -13.95 -0.97 3.15
N ASN A 48 -12.63 -0.93 3.23
CA ASN A 48 -11.89 0.25 3.65
C ASN A 48 -10.62 0.44 2.83
N VAL A 49 -10.07 1.65 2.87
CA VAL A 49 -8.92 2.06 2.06
C VAL A 49 -7.66 1.25 2.34
N VAL A 50 -7.47 0.79 3.57
CA VAL A 50 -6.27 0.03 3.98
C VAL A 50 -6.33 -1.41 3.46
N VAL A 51 -7.47 -2.08 3.63
CA VAL A 51 -7.67 -3.48 3.20
C VAL A 51 -7.58 -3.61 1.69
N ASN A 52 -8.08 -2.62 0.96
CA ASN A 52 -8.11 -2.63 -0.51
C ASN A 52 -6.82 -2.09 -1.16
N ALA A 53 -5.92 -1.49 -0.40
CA ALA A 53 -4.65 -0.98 -0.92
C ALA A 53 -3.78 -2.15 -1.47
N PRO A 54 -2.95 -1.88 -2.46
CA PRO A 54 -2.78 -0.63 -3.19
C PRO A 54 -3.84 -0.41 -4.28
N HIS A 55 -4.11 0.84 -4.63
CA HIS A 55 -5.05 1.21 -5.69
C HIS A 55 -4.30 1.59 -6.97
N THR A 56 -4.55 0.86 -8.04
CA THR A 56 -3.93 1.12 -9.34
C THR A 56 -4.61 2.27 -10.09
N ALA A 57 -3.92 2.83 -11.08
CA ALA A 57 -4.51 3.86 -11.95
C ALA A 57 -5.77 3.34 -12.69
N VAL A 58 -5.78 2.07 -13.06
CA VAL A 58 -6.93 1.43 -13.74
C VAL A 58 -8.15 1.38 -12.81
N GLU A 59 -7.96 0.98 -11.54
CA GLU A 59 -9.04 0.96 -10.55
C GLU A 59 -9.60 2.35 -10.29
N ILE A 60 -8.73 3.36 -10.19
CA ILE A 60 -9.13 4.75 -9.96
C ILE A 60 -9.91 5.33 -11.14
N ALA A 61 -9.55 4.96 -12.37
CA ALA A 61 -10.24 5.41 -13.59
C ALA A 61 -11.55 4.65 -13.88
N GLY A 62 -11.73 3.47 -13.31
CA GLY A 62 -12.89 2.62 -13.49
C GLY A 62 -14.10 3.05 -12.64
N GLU A 63 -15.07 2.14 -12.53
CA GLU A 63 -16.21 2.32 -11.64
C GLU A 63 -15.75 2.28 -10.18
N TRP A 64 -16.32 3.18 -9.37
CA TRP A 64 -15.97 3.31 -7.96
C TRP A 64 -17.17 2.98 -7.08
N GLN A 65 -17.06 1.87 -6.35
CA GLN A 65 -18.13 1.38 -5.48
C GLN A 65 -17.73 1.33 -4.00
N HIS A 66 -16.57 1.89 -3.65
CA HIS A 66 -16.11 1.93 -2.27
C HIS A 66 -16.74 3.07 -1.46
N PRO A 67 -16.92 2.89 -0.13
CA PRO A 67 -17.48 3.92 0.74
C PRO A 67 -16.54 5.11 0.98
N TYR A 68 -15.26 4.98 0.67
CA TYR A 68 -14.28 6.06 0.73
C TYR A 68 -14.05 6.67 -0.67
N THR A 69 -13.53 7.89 -0.71
CA THR A 69 -13.35 8.62 -1.98
C THR A 69 -12.10 8.17 -2.74
N ARG A 70 -12.11 8.36 -4.06
CA ARG A 70 -10.91 8.17 -4.88
C ARG A 70 -9.74 9.01 -4.37
N GLN A 71 -10.00 10.22 -3.92
CA GLN A 71 -8.98 11.12 -3.39
C GLN A 71 -8.34 10.57 -2.12
N GLN A 72 -9.13 10.00 -1.21
CA GLN A 72 -8.60 9.33 -0.01
C GLN A 72 -7.70 8.15 -0.38
N ALA A 73 -8.08 7.39 -1.41
CA ALA A 73 -7.31 6.25 -1.88
C ALA A 73 -5.97 6.63 -2.54
N VAL A 74 -5.95 7.75 -3.28
CA VAL A 74 -4.81 8.14 -4.12
C VAL A 74 -3.91 9.16 -3.46
N PHE A 75 -4.49 10.14 -2.77
CA PHE A 75 -3.78 11.29 -2.19
C PHE A 75 -4.11 11.47 -0.70
N PRO A 76 -3.74 10.51 0.14
CA PRO A 76 -4.04 10.58 1.58
C PRO A 76 -3.31 11.71 2.30
N LEU A 77 -2.20 12.20 1.74
CA LEU A 77 -1.42 13.34 2.23
C LEU A 77 -1.15 14.31 1.06
N GLU A 78 -1.08 15.59 1.35
CA GLU A 78 -0.94 16.63 0.32
C GLU A 78 0.33 16.46 -0.51
N TRP A 79 1.46 16.14 0.11
CA TRP A 79 2.71 15.97 -0.62
C TRP A 79 2.71 14.74 -1.57
N VAL A 80 1.80 13.77 -1.36
CA VAL A 80 1.66 12.62 -2.25
C VAL A 80 1.21 13.06 -3.65
N ARG A 81 0.43 14.14 -3.78
CA ARG A 81 0.06 14.70 -5.08
C ARG A 81 1.26 15.05 -5.95
N GLN A 82 2.30 15.59 -5.33
CA GLN A 82 3.49 16.07 -6.03
C GLN A 82 4.45 14.93 -6.40
N ALA A 83 4.39 13.82 -5.69
CA ALA A 83 5.32 12.69 -5.82
C ALA A 83 4.57 11.36 -6.00
N LYS A 84 3.39 11.39 -6.64
CA LYS A 84 2.56 10.18 -6.80
C LYS A 84 3.18 9.20 -7.78
N PHE A 85 3.32 7.98 -7.32
CA PHE A 85 3.57 6.81 -8.12
C PHE A 85 2.40 5.85 -8.00
N PHE A 86 1.75 5.52 -9.11
CA PHE A 86 0.67 4.55 -9.11
C PHE A 86 1.23 3.13 -9.16
N PRO A 87 0.84 2.25 -8.23
CA PRO A 87 1.26 0.86 -8.29
C PRO A 87 0.72 0.18 -9.55
N TYR A 88 1.48 -0.77 -10.09
CA TYR A 88 1.10 -1.49 -11.31
C TYR A 88 0.05 -2.56 -11.06
N VAL A 89 0.03 -3.13 -9.86
CA VAL A 89 -0.88 -4.20 -9.48
C VAL A 89 -1.52 -3.89 -8.14
N SER A 90 -2.77 -4.29 -7.99
CA SER A 90 -3.47 -4.26 -6.71
C SER A 90 -3.07 -5.45 -5.84
N LYS A 91 -3.78 -5.66 -4.73
CA LYS A 91 -3.54 -6.79 -3.83
C LYS A 91 -3.64 -8.12 -4.58
N ILE A 92 -2.62 -8.95 -4.44
CA ILE A 92 -2.55 -10.28 -5.07
C ILE A 92 -2.59 -11.37 -4.01
N ASP A 93 -3.17 -12.50 -4.37
CA ASP A 93 -3.07 -13.73 -3.60
C ASP A 93 -1.82 -14.51 -4.07
N ALA A 94 -0.72 -14.31 -3.37
CA ALA A 94 0.54 -14.96 -3.69
C ALA A 94 0.45 -16.50 -3.56
N GLY A 95 -0.28 -16.98 -2.56
CA GLY A 95 -0.47 -18.41 -2.36
C GLY A 95 -1.24 -19.07 -3.50
N TYR A 96 -2.28 -18.38 -4.02
CA TYR A 96 -2.97 -18.84 -5.22
C TYR A 96 -2.04 -18.85 -6.44
N GLY A 97 -1.27 -17.77 -6.63
CA GLY A 97 -0.31 -17.66 -7.72
C GLY A 97 0.73 -18.76 -7.71
N ASP A 98 1.29 -19.08 -6.55
CA ASP A 98 2.27 -20.15 -6.40
C ASP A 98 1.70 -21.55 -6.75
N ARG A 99 0.43 -21.79 -6.45
CA ARG A 99 -0.26 -23.04 -6.77
C ARG A 99 -0.79 -23.12 -8.21
N ASN A 100 -0.89 -22.00 -8.89
CA ASN A 100 -1.49 -21.89 -10.23
C ASN A 100 -0.54 -21.20 -11.20
N LEU A 101 0.69 -21.71 -11.29
CA LEU A 101 1.69 -21.20 -12.22
C LEU A 101 1.21 -21.40 -13.66
N CYS A 102 1.20 -20.30 -14.41
CA CYS A 102 0.87 -20.31 -15.82
C CYS A 102 2.04 -19.74 -16.63
N CYS A 103 2.65 -20.59 -17.44
CA CYS A 103 3.69 -20.19 -18.37
C CYS A 103 3.04 -19.82 -19.71
N ARG A 104 3.13 -18.56 -20.13
CA ARG A 104 2.55 -18.10 -21.39
C ARG A 104 3.32 -18.60 -22.63
N ASN A 105 4.55 -19.09 -22.44
CA ASN A 105 5.45 -19.49 -23.53
C ASN A 105 5.97 -20.94 -23.35
N CYS A 106 5.22 -21.78 -22.67
CA CYS A 106 5.54 -23.20 -22.58
C CYS A 106 4.94 -23.93 -23.80
N GLU A 107 5.57 -23.75 -24.94
CA GLU A 107 5.41 -24.67 -26.07
C GLU A 107 6.57 -25.66 -26.09
#